data_c3903c795a49d714a429fcb8d398859e
#
_entry.id   c3903c795a49d714a429fcb8d398859e
#
_cell.length_a   1.000
_cell.length_b   1.000
_cell.length_c   1.000
_cell.angle_alpha   90.00
_cell.angle_beta   90.00
_cell.angle_gamma   90.00
#
_symmetry.space_group_name_H-M   'P 1'
#
loop_
_entity.id
_entity.type
_entity.pdbx_description
1 polymer ?
#
loop_
_entity_poly.entity_id
_entity_poly.type
_entity_poly.pdbx_seq_one_letter_code
_entity_poly.pdbx_strand_id
1 'polypeptide(L)'
;MIKTSDIHSLSDFQRSAREHIRRLRETGRPAVLTVNGRAEVVVQEASAYQELLDRLDRAEAIAGINRGLVSMRRGDGRPAEEALDELRAQLGIGVEVATD
;
A
#
# COMPACT_ATOMS: atom_id res chain seq x y z
N MET A 1 10.19 8.12 -2.47
CA MET A 1 10.41 9.12 -1.43
C MET A 1 9.27 10.12 -1.38
N ILE A 2 8.86 10.50 -0.19
CA ILE A 2 7.75 11.41 0.01
C ILE A 2 8.24 12.85 -0.05
N LYS A 3 7.60 13.67 -0.88
CA LYS A 3 7.93 15.08 -0.99
C LYS A 3 6.86 15.91 -0.30
N THR A 4 7.19 17.15 -0.01
CA THR A 4 6.21 18.05 0.60
C THR A 4 4.94 18.15 -0.25
N SER A 5 5.09 18.11 -1.57
CA SER A 5 3.95 18.14 -2.48
C SER A 5 3.07 16.89 -2.38
N ASP A 6 3.52 15.86 -1.71
CA ASP A 6 2.77 14.64 -1.54
C ASP A 6 2.00 14.60 -0.21
N ILE A 7 1.99 15.70 0.53
CA ILE A 7 1.31 15.80 1.81
C ILE A 7 0.05 16.63 1.64
N HIS A 8 -1.09 16.05 1.97
CA HIS A 8 -2.39 16.69 1.81
C HIS A 8 -3.25 16.41 3.04
N SER A 9 -4.19 17.30 3.31
CA SER A 9 -5.17 17.02 4.36
C SER A 9 -6.16 15.95 3.89
N LEU A 10 -6.72 15.22 4.83
CA LEU A 10 -7.74 14.24 4.50
C LEU A 10 -8.95 14.93 3.83
N SER A 11 -9.32 16.10 4.32
CA SER A 11 -10.43 16.87 3.74
C SER A 11 -10.17 17.23 2.28
N ASP A 12 -8.95 17.64 1.98
CA ASP A 12 -8.59 17.98 0.62
C ASP A 12 -8.63 16.74 -0.28
N PHE A 13 -8.15 15.62 0.23
CA PHE A 13 -8.22 14.38 -0.51
C PHE A 13 -9.67 13.99 -0.80
N GLN A 14 -10.54 14.11 0.18
CA GLN A 14 -11.96 13.78 0.01
C GLN A 14 -12.65 14.65 -1.02
N ARG A 15 -12.33 15.93 -1.04
CA ARG A 15 -12.93 16.86 -2.00
C ARG A 15 -12.52 16.56 -3.43
N SER A 16 -11.30 16.10 -3.64
CA SER A 16 -10.73 15.92 -4.96
C SER A 16 -10.14 14.53 -5.13
N ALA A 17 -10.85 13.53 -4.66
CA ALA A 17 -10.34 12.16 -4.62
C ALA A 17 -9.86 11.67 -5.98
N ARG A 18 -10.64 11.90 -7.03
CA ARG A 18 -10.28 11.42 -8.37
C ARG A 18 -8.99 12.06 -8.88
N GLU A 19 -8.84 13.34 -8.62
CA GLU A 19 -7.63 14.07 -9.00
C GLU A 19 -6.42 13.53 -8.26
N HIS A 20 -6.56 13.29 -6.96
CA HIS A 20 -5.49 12.71 -6.17
C HIS A 20 -5.14 11.31 -6.64
N ILE A 21 -6.13 10.49 -6.94
CA ILE A 21 -5.89 9.15 -7.43
C ILE A 21 -5.16 9.18 -8.77
N ARG A 22 -5.57 10.07 -9.66
CA ARG A 22 -4.87 10.23 -10.92
C ARG A 22 -3.40 10.58 -10.72
N ARG A 23 -3.14 11.49 -9.81
CA ARG A 23 -1.77 11.89 -9.49
C ARG A 23 -0.96 10.74 -8.92
N LEU A 24 -1.57 9.93 -8.06
CA LEU A 24 -0.91 8.75 -7.52
C LEU A 24 -0.51 7.78 -8.63
N ARG A 25 -1.37 7.60 -9.62
CA ARG A 25 -1.06 6.74 -10.75
C ARG A 25 0.08 7.30 -11.59
N GLU A 26 0.07 8.59 -11.82
CA GLU A 26 1.08 9.22 -12.66
C GLU A 26 2.45 9.24 -12.02
N THR A 27 2.50 9.50 -10.74
CA THR A 27 3.78 9.63 -10.04
C THR A 27 4.29 8.33 -9.48
N GLY A 28 3.41 7.40 -9.15
CA GLY A 28 3.79 6.18 -8.44
C GLY A 28 4.24 6.41 -7.02
N ARG A 29 4.18 7.66 -6.54
CA ARG A 29 4.62 8.00 -5.18
C ARG A 29 3.45 7.97 -4.22
N PRO A 30 3.69 7.54 -2.99
CA PRO A 30 2.65 7.60 -1.96
C PRO A 30 2.36 9.04 -1.56
N ALA A 31 1.16 9.27 -1.08
CA ALA A 31 0.77 10.54 -0.51
C ALA A 31 0.44 10.36 0.97
N VAL A 32 0.80 11.34 1.76
CA VAL A 32 0.50 11.34 3.18
C VAL A 32 -0.74 12.19 3.41
N LEU A 33 -1.70 11.65 4.13
CA LEU A 33 -2.91 12.37 4.49
C LEU A 33 -2.83 12.77 5.96
N THR A 34 -3.12 14.03 6.21
CA THR A 34 -3.08 14.57 7.57
C THR A 34 -4.49 14.79 8.10
N VAL A 35 -4.61 14.61 9.39
CA VAL A 35 -5.84 14.94 10.13
C VAL A 35 -5.41 15.85 11.27
N ASN A 36 -6.01 17.04 11.32
CA ASN A 36 -5.64 18.05 12.32
C ASN A 36 -4.15 18.36 12.31
N GLY A 37 -3.57 18.41 11.13
CA GLY A 37 -2.15 18.70 10.96
C GLY A 37 -1.19 17.57 11.29
N ARG A 38 -1.71 16.40 11.57
CA ARG A 38 -0.88 15.24 11.88
C ARG A 38 -0.99 14.20 10.79
N ALA A 39 0.15 13.63 10.41
CA ALA A 39 0.15 12.53 9.46
C ALA A 39 -0.52 11.31 10.07
N GLU A 40 -1.57 10.84 9.43
CA GLU A 40 -2.36 9.72 9.94
C GLU A 40 -2.39 8.55 8.99
N VAL A 41 -2.39 8.80 7.69
CA VAL A 41 -2.62 7.77 6.69
C VAL A 41 -1.70 7.99 5.51
N VAL A 42 -1.25 6.91 4.92
CA VAL A 42 -0.53 6.94 3.65
C VAL A 42 -1.39 6.24 2.61
N VAL A 43 -1.55 6.85 1.45
CA VAL A 43 -2.25 6.23 0.32
C VAL A 43 -1.27 6.06 -0.82
N GLN A 44 -1.44 5.00 -1.57
CA GLN A 44 -0.54 4.66 -2.65
C GLN A 44 -1.32 3.95 -3.74
N GLU A 45 -0.89 4.12 -4.97
CA GLU A 45 -1.48 3.42 -6.10
C GLU A 45 -1.24 1.92 -5.93
N ALA A 46 -2.25 1.13 -6.28
CA ALA A 46 -2.24 -0.29 -5.93
C ALA A 46 -1.07 -1.07 -6.50
N SER A 47 -0.74 -0.85 -7.76
CA SER A 47 0.37 -1.59 -8.37
C SER A 47 1.71 -1.16 -7.81
N ALA A 48 1.86 0.10 -7.47
CA ALA A 48 3.08 0.59 -6.81
C ALA A 48 3.24 -0.04 -5.44
N TYR A 49 2.15 -0.18 -4.71
CA TYR A 49 2.17 -0.83 -3.41
C TYR A 49 2.54 -2.30 -3.55
N GLN A 50 1.95 -2.99 -4.53
CA GLN A 50 2.28 -4.39 -4.77
C GLN A 50 3.75 -4.56 -5.11
N GLU A 51 4.29 -3.66 -5.92
CA GLU A 51 5.70 -3.70 -6.25
C GLU A 51 6.58 -3.50 -5.02
N LEU A 52 6.17 -2.62 -4.12
CA LEU A 52 6.88 -2.42 -2.87
C LEU A 52 6.89 -3.69 -2.03
N LEU A 53 5.75 -4.35 -1.92
CA LEU A 53 5.66 -5.62 -1.20
C LEU A 53 6.54 -6.69 -1.83
N ASP A 54 6.58 -6.75 -3.15
CA ASP A 54 7.41 -7.71 -3.85
C ASP A 54 8.88 -7.46 -3.59
N ARG A 55 9.29 -6.21 -3.56
CA ARG A 55 10.66 -5.86 -3.21
C ARG A 55 11.01 -6.23 -1.79
N LEU A 56 10.08 -6.04 -0.89
CA LEU A 56 10.27 -6.42 0.50
C LEU A 56 10.43 -7.93 0.63
N ASP A 57 9.59 -8.69 -0.05
CA ASP A 57 9.67 -10.13 -0.04
C ASP A 57 11.02 -10.62 -0.57
N ARG A 58 11.49 -10.01 -1.63
CA ARG A 58 12.80 -10.35 -2.19
C ARG A 58 13.93 -10.04 -1.21
N ALA A 59 13.85 -8.88 -0.57
CA ALA A 59 14.86 -8.50 0.42
C ALA A 59 14.85 -9.45 1.60
N GLU A 60 13.68 -9.82 2.06
CA GLU A 60 13.56 -10.79 3.15
C GLU A 60 14.05 -12.16 2.74
N ALA A 61 13.78 -12.58 1.51
CA ALA A 61 14.26 -13.86 1.00
C ALA A 61 15.79 -13.87 0.98
N ILE A 62 16.41 -12.82 0.51
CA ILE A 62 17.86 -12.70 0.47
C ILE A 62 18.44 -12.68 1.89
N ALA A 63 17.90 -11.83 2.74
CA ALA A 63 18.35 -11.72 4.12
C ALA A 63 18.08 -12.99 4.90
N GLY A 64 17.04 -13.70 4.51
CA GLY A 64 16.59 -14.88 5.20
C GLY A 64 17.23 -16.19 4.77
N ILE A 65 18.11 -16.17 3.78
CA ILE A 65 18.75 -17.41 3.34
C ILE A 65 19.39 -18.12 4.51
N ASN A 66 19.95 -17.39 5.44
CA ASN A 66 20.68 -17.97 6.57
C ASN A 66 19.80 -18.46 7.70
N ARG A 67 18.58 -17.92 7.81
CA ARG A 67 17.67 -18.31 8.89
C ARG A 67 16.30 -18.64 8.36
N GLY A 68 16.21 -18.59 7.09
CA GLY A 68 14.97 -18.36 6.45
C GLY A 68 14.09 -19.53 6.22
N LEU A 69 14.62 -20.70 6.25
CA LEU A 69 13.76 -21.85 6.04
C LEU A 69 12.68 -21.94 7.11
N VAL A 70 12.93 -21.35 8.25
CA VAL A 70 11.95 -21.31 9.33
C VAL A 70 10.71 -20.52 8.91
N SER A 71 10.91 -19.35 8.32
CA SER A 71 9.80 -18.53 7.88
C SER A 71 8.94 -19.22 6.85
N MET A 72 9.57 -19.87 5.91
CA MET A 72 8.85 -20.57 4.86
C MET A 72 7.98 -21.69 5.40
N ARG A 73 8.40 -22.30 6.48
CA ARG A 73 7.67 -23.41 7.06
C ARG A 73 6.48 -23.00 7.89
N ARG A 74 6.30 -21.73 8.13
CA ARG A 74 5.14 -21.25 8.86
C ARG A 74 3.90 -21.17 8.01
N GLY A 75 3.97 -21.55 6.77
CA GLY A 75 2.84 -21.46 5.88
C GLY A 75 2.63 -20.05 5.35
N ASP A 76 3.65 -19.25 5.41
CA ASP A 76 3.59 -17.87 4.95
C ASP A 76 3.76 -17.75 3.45
N GLY A 77 3.89 -18.89 2.80
CA GLY A 77 4.15 -18.91 1.38
C GLY A 77 2.94 -18.80 0.48
N ARG A 78 1.82 -18.39 0.99
CA ARG A 78 0.65 -18.23 0.14
C ARG A 78 0.84 -17.06 -0.81
N PRO A 79 0.20 -17.12 -1.98
CA PRO A 79 0.36 -16.08 -2.99
C PRO A 79 -0.02 -14.70 -2.46
N ALA A 80 0.67 -13.69 -2.97
CA ALA A 80 0.38 -12.31 -2.61
C ALA A 80 -1.06 -11.93 -2.90
N GLU A 81 -1.63 -12.48 -3.96
CA GLU A 81 -3.01 -12.21 -4.31
C GLU A 81 -3.97 -12.66 -3.23
N GLU A 82 -3.77 -13.84 -2.68
CA GLU A 82 -4.61 -14.33 -1.57
C GLU A 82 -4.48 -13.42 -0.36
N ALA A 83 -3.28 -13.01 -0.04
CA ALA A 83 -3.05 -12.14 1.08
C ALA A 83 -3.74 -10.78 0.88
N LEU A 84 -3.69 -10.26 -0.33
CA LEU A 84 -4.36 -9.01 -0.65
C LEU A 84 -5.88 -9.13 -0.58
N ASP A 85 -6.41 -10.23 -1.08
CA ASP A 85 -7.85 -10.47 -1.03
C ASP A 85 -8.32 -10.57 0.41
N GLU A 86 -7.56 -11.26 1.22
CA GLU A 86 -7.86 -11.39 2.63
C GLU A 86 -7.82 -10.03 3.33
N LEU A 87 -6.83 -9.24 3.00
CA LEU A 87 -6.72 -7.91 3.57
C LEU A 87 -7.90 -7.03 3.15
N ARG A 88 -8.29 -7.10 1.89
CA ARG A 88 -9.46 -6.36 1.41
C ARG A 88 -10.72 -6.78 2.16
N ALA A 89 -10.88 -8.07 2.37
CA ALA A 89 -12.02 -8.58 3.10
C ALA A 89 -12.04 -8.07 4.53
N GLN A 90 -10.89 -8.04 5.18
CA GLN A 90 -10.79 -7.54 6.55
C GLN A 90 -11.09 -6.07 6.65
N LEU A 91 -10.61 -5.30 5.69
CA LEU A 91 -10.83 -3.87 5.69
C LEU A 91 -12.21 -3.49 5.19
N GLY A 92 -12.84 -4.36 4.42
CA GLY A 92 -14.17 -4.12 3.89
C GLY A 92 -14.27 -2.99 2.89
N ILE A 93 -13.15 -2.57 2.33
CA ILE A 93 -13.14 -1.40 1.44
C ILE A 93 -12.81 -1.70 0.00
N GLY A 94 -12.10 -2.79 -0.24
CA GLY A 94 -11.59 -3.06 -1.57
C GLY A 94 -12.68 -3.23 -2.60
N VAL A 95 -13.74 -3.87 -2.21
CA VAL A 95 -14.82 -4.20 -3.12
C VAL A 95 -15.60 -2.97 -3.54
N GLU A 96 -15.96 -2.15 -2.60
CA GLU A 96 -16.72 -0.94 -2.91
C GLU A 96 -15.95 0.01 -3.79
N VAL A 97 -14.68 0.18 -3.51
CA VAL A 97 -13.84 1.05 -4.31
C VAL A 97 -13.74 0.53 -5.74
N ALA A 98 -13.67 -0.77 -5.89
CA ALA A 98 -13.54 -1.36 -7.21
C ALA A 98 -14.77 -1.16 -8.08
N THR A 99 -15.93 -0.98 -7.50
CA THR A 99 -17.17 -0.82 -8.25
C THR A 99 -17.41 0.60 -8.73
N ASP A 100 -16.66 1.52 -8.27
CA ASP A 100 -16.77 2.88 -8.75
C ASP A 100 -16.13 3.02 -10.12
#